data_a1a173645a1fb9407824120a8051822f
#
_entry.id   a1a173645a1fb9407824120a8051822f
#
_cell.length_a   1.000
_cell.length_b   1.000
_cell.length_c   1.000
_cell.angle_alpha   90.00
_cell.angle_beta   90.00
_cell.angle_gamma   90.00
#
_symmetry.space_group_name_H-M   'P 1'
#
loop_
_entity.id
_entity.type
_entity.pdbx_description
1 polymer ?
#
loop_
_entity_poly.entity_id
_entity_poly.type
_entity_poly.pdbx_seq_one_letter_code
_entity_poly.pdbx_strand_id
1 'polypeptide(L)'
;MREDPMTTLSEVSDAWLVGRARELNAVGQHSDASGQRSTIREADDLLAEAQRRGEPRIVGQLLRHCASMRLATPGLVDSADPLLDELLMHTRRHGLRVLEADAHALRSRRALIGGSEDSALTEVAHGLAMLDDELVPDRTLGRRSWERLLATSLIDIGLVLTQLGVYETADEVMTRAHQRIRESGGPHEIAVHMINRCRMLLGWGLRLERIGQYEEANTRFDTASQIAVAVEGPWRESLFPRVSDRPAAEQVPVLGAAHALAQPHIEYIERLEVLRSLDRAIHPREEIIVAIALSRCLTRADRSDEAVQVLSDARADMETDTSEPTLRISLAREHAQLVDPGGRPAALRDYALELETELWAMRQARLSTLVIRLENSRLTHKHDAITRQALQDPLTGLSNRRALDDRLETMLNAPDAQPLAVALVDLDGFKGVNDRCSHAEGDDVLRTVAMTLRDTLRVDDFVARYGGDEFVVLLPGATLGAAEAALQRTTEAVDSLPSEVSYGVTLSIGVVAMRPQESAAQVLARADAAMYQAKRGGGNRVSAFSGVTAAPPSNPPAEGPADHSVWIPPDAL
;
A
#
# COMPACT_ATOMS: atom_id res chain seq x y z
N MET A 1 -1.24 -13.76 37.12
CA MET A 1 -2.03 -13.56 35.91
C MET A 1 -3.46 -13.25 36.34
N ARG A 2 -3.86 -11.98 36.32
CA ARG A 2 -5.27 -11.60 36.54
C ARG A 2 -5.93 -11.71 35.16
N GLU A 3 -6.94 -12.58 35.06
CA GLU A 3 -7.88 -12.57 33.95
C GLU A 3 -8.57 -11.19 33.98
N ASP A 4 -8.23 -10.32 33.02
CA ASP A 4 -9.02 -9.12 32.75
C ASP A 4 -10.43 -9.56 32.30
N PRO A 5 -11.49 -8.91 32.81
CA PRO A 5 -12.84 -9.18 32.36
C PRO A 5 -12.89 -8.96 30.85
N MET A 6 -13.44 -9.92 30.09
CA MET A 6 -13.58 -9.87 28.63
C MET A 6 -14.16 -8.52 28.21
N THR A 7 -13.28 -7.59 27.88
CA THR A 7 -13.69 -6.35 27.22
C THR A 7 -14.26 -6.75 25.86
N THR A 8 -15.53 -6.50 25.63
CA THR A 8 -16.16 -6.84 24.35
C THR A 8 -15.47 -6.02 23.27
N LEU A 9 -15.08 -6.63 22.14
CA LEU A 9 -14.39 -5.94 21.05
C LEU A 9 -15.15 -4.69 20.57
N SER A 10 -16.46 -4.64 20.78
CA SER A 10 -17.31 -3.49 20.45
C SER A 10 -17.03 -2.24 21.30
N GLU A 11 -16.39 -2.37 22.47
CA GLU A 11 -16.14 -1.26 23.41
C GLU A 11 -14.75 -0.66 23.30
N VAL A 12 -13.83 -1.32 22.58
CA VAL A 12 -12.46 -0.82 22.40
C VAL A 12 -12.35 0.22 21.27
N SER A 13 -11.35 1.08 21.35
CA SER A 13 -11.09 2.09 20.31
C SER A 13 -10.46 1.48 19.06
N ASP A 14 -10.59 2.14 17.91
CA ASP A 14 -9.93 1.75 16.67
C ASP A 14 -8.40 1.70 16.80
N ALA A 15 -7.83 2.65 17.54
CA ALA A 15 -6.39 2.67 17.84
C ALA A 15 -5.95 1.43 18.64
N TRP A 16 -6.80 0.92 19.53
CA TRP A 16 -6.55 -0.31 20.26
C TRP A 16 -6.55 -1.54 19.33
N LEU A 17 -7.54 -1.65 18.42
CA LEU A 17 -7.61 -2.75 17.43
C LEU A 17 -6.32 -2.86 16.61
N VAL A 18 -5.86 -1.75 16.05
CA VAL A 18 -4.61 -1.71 15.26
C VAL A 18 -3.38 -1.97 16.14
N GLY A 19 -3.35 -1.45 17.37
CA GLY A 19 -2.29 -1.70 18.35
C GLY A 19 -2.17 -3.18 18.69
N ARG A 20 -3.31 -3.83 18.97
CA ARG A 20 -3.37 -5.26 19.29
C ARG A 20 -2.95 -6.14 18.11
N ALA A 21 -3.39 -5.83 16.89
CA ALA A 21 -2.97 -6.57 15.70
C ALA A 21 -1.45 -6.51 15.48
N ARG A 22 -0.80 -5.36 15.75
CA ARG A 22 0.66 -5.22 15.72
C ARG A 22 1.35 -6.06 16.77
N GLU A 23 0.83 -6.06 17.99
CA GLU A 23 1.35 -6.89 19.08
C GLU A 23 1.25 -8.38 18.75
N LEU A 24 0.11 -8.83 18.21
CA LEU A 24 -0.11 -10.21 17.77
C LEU A 24 0.89 -10.61 16.68
N ASN A 25 1.14 -9.74 15.72
CA ASN A 25 2.13 -9.98 14.68
C ASN A 25 3.55 -10.14 15.27
N ALA A 26 3.93 -9.29 16.23
CA ALA A 26 5.22 -9.38 16.90
C ALA A 26 5.36 -10.66 17.75
N VAL A 27 4.33 -11.02 18.50
CA VAL A 27 4.30 -12.24 19.32
C VAL A 27 4.32 -13.49 18.45
N GLY A 28 3.54 -13.50 17.36
CA GLY A 28 3.46 -14.63 16.42
C GLY A 28 4.80 -14.99 15.80
N GLN A 29 5.65 -14.00 15.52
CA GLN A 29 6.99 -14.24 14.95
C GLN A 29 7.93 -15.05 15.85
N HIS A 30 7.65 -15.10 17.16
CA HIS A 30 8.48 -15.78 18.16
C HIS A 30 7.75 -16.95 18.83
N SER A 31 6.55 -17.27 18.36
CA SER A 31 5.73 -18.37 18.88
C SER A 31 5.95 -19.65 18.09
N ASP A 32 5.66 -20.79 18.73
CA ASP A 32 5.56 -22.06 18.04
C ASP A 32 4.34 -22.10 17.09
N ALA A 33 4.22 -23.18 16.32
CA ALA A 33 3.13 -23.33 15.35
C ALA A 33 1.71 -23.25 15.98
N SER A 34 1.56 -23.62 17.25
CA SER A 34 0.27 -23.51 17.97
C SER A 34 -0.02 -22.06 18.33
N GLY A 35 0.97 -21.36 18.87
CA GLY A 35 0.91 -19.94 19.21
C GLY A 35 0.65 -19.07 17.99
N GLN A 36 1.33 -19.34 16.86
CA GLN A 36 1.09 -18.64 15.59
C GLN A 36 -0.36 -18.77 15.11
N ARG A 37 -0.94 -19.98 15.17
CA ARG A 37 -2.35 -20.19 14.80
C ARG A 37 -3.32 -19.50 15.76
N SER A 38 -2.96 -19.37 17.02
CA SER A 38 -3.78 -18.67 18.02
C SER A 38 -3.77 -17.17 17.75
N THR A 39 -2.60 -16.58 17.49
CA THR A 39 -2.49 -15.14 17.17
C THR A 39 -3.20 -14.78 15.86
N ILE A 40 -3.17 -15.67 14.86
CA ILE A 40 -3.90 -15.47 13.60
C ILE A 40 -5.42 -15.44 13.84
N ARG A 41 -5.97 -16.38 14.63
CA ARG A 41 -7.41 -16.39 14.94
C ARG A 41 -7.85 -15.10 15.65
N GLU A 42 -7.08 -14.66 16.64
CA GLU A 42 -7.38 -13.40 17.32
C GLU A 42 -7.30 -12.21 16.35
N ALA A 43 -6.35 -12.18 15.43
CA ALA A 43 -6.26 -11.14 14.42
C ALA A 43 -7.46 -11.15 13.44
N ASP A 44 -8.00 -12.34 13.11
CA ASP A 44 -9.21 -12.46 12.29
C ASP A 44 -10.45 -11.92 13.02
N ASP A 45 -10.57 -12.13 14.33
CA ASP A 45 -11.64 -11.54 15.14
C ASP A 45 -11.56 -10.01 15.17
N LEU A 46 -10.33 -9.46 15.25
CA LEU A 46 -10.12 -8.01 15.16
C LEU A 46 -10.49 -7.46 13.77
N LEU A 47 -10.17 -8.18 12.71
CA LEU A 47 -10.53 -7.80 11.34
C LEU A 47 -12.06 -7.81 11.15
N ALA A 48 -12.75 -8.84 11.62
CA ALA A 48 -14.20 -8.92 11.55
C ALA A 48 -14.88 -7.74 12.28
N GLU A 49 -14.36 -7.36 13.45
CA GLU A 49 -14.84 -6.18 14.18
C GLU A 49 -14.58 -4.87 13.40
N ALA A 50 -13.39 -4.71 12.79
CA ALA A 50 -13.07 -3.53 11.99
C ALA A 50 -14.00 -3.41 10.76
N GLN A 51 -14.28 -4.55 10.08
CA GLN A 51 -15.21 -4.59 8.95
C GLN A 51 -16.64 -4.21 9.38
N ARG A 52 -17.07 -4.64 10.57
CA ARG A 52 -18.38 -4.27 11.14
C ARG A 52 -18.48 -2.77 11.41
N ARG A 53 -17.39 -2.12 11.84
CA ARG A 53 -17.35 -0.65 12.08
C ARG A 53 -17.30 0.14 10.78
N GLY A 54 -16.71 -0.42 9.73
CA GLY A 54 -16.70 0.15 8.39
C GLY A 54 -15.69 1.29 8.17
N GLU A 55 -14.78 1.60 9.14
CA GLU A 55 -13.74 2.63 8.92
C GLU A 55 -12.67 2.10 7.95
N PRO A 56 -12.54 2.67 6.72
CA PRO A 56 -11.73 2.06 5.67
C PRO A 56 -10.24 1.90 6.02
N ARG A 57 -9.67 2.83 6.80
CA ARG A 57 -8.25 2.79 7.17
C ARG A 57 -7.96 1.69 8.16
N ILE A 58 -8.88 1.46 9.09
CA ILE A 58 -8.74 0.42 10.11
C ILE A 58 -8.86 -0.95 9.45
N VAL A 59 -9.85 -1.13 8.59
CA VAL A 59 -10.02 -2.36 7.79
C VAL A 59 -8.75 -2.65 6.99
N GLY A 60 -8.21 -1.67 6.25
CA GLY A 60 -6.98 -1.85 5.47
C GLY A 60 -5.77 -2.24 6.32
N GLN A 61 -5.58 -1.63 7.50
CA GLN A 61 -4.50 -1.99 8.41
C GLN A 61 -4.66 -3.41 8.98
N LEU A 62 -5.87 -3.82 9.34
CA LEU A 62 -6.14 -5.17 9.85
C LEU A 62 -5.95 -6.23 8.75
N LEU A 63 -6.46 -6.00 7.54
CA LEU A 63 -6.22 -6.87 6.36
C LEU A 63 -4.72 -7.08 6.14
N ARG A 64 -3.96 -5.99 6.17
CA ARG A 64 -2.49 -6.02 6.05
C ARG A 64 -1.85 -6.92 7.11
N HIS A 65 -2.22 -6.77 8.39
CA HIS A 65 -1.66 -7.57 9.48
C HIS A 65 -2.04 -9.05 9.34
N CYS A 66 -3.30 -9.36 9.04
CA CYS A 66 -3.76 -10.73 8.83
C CYS A 66 -3.04 -11.42 7.65
N ALA A 67 -2.81 -10.70 6.54
CA ALA A 67 -2.04 -11.22 5.40
C ALA A 67 -0.57 -11.44 5.78
N SER A 68 0.08 -10.47 6.43
CA SER A 68 1.49 -10.55 6.83
C SER A 68 1.77 -11.73 7.77
N MET A 69 0.88 -11.98 8.75
CA MET A 69 1.01 -13.11 9.67
C MET A 69 0.93 -14.47 8.95
N ARG A 70 0.04 -14.61 7.98
CA ARG A 70 -0.09 -15.84 7.17
C ARG A 70 1.13 -16.07 6.28
N LEU A 71 1.68 -15.02 5.67
CA LEU A 71 2.92 -15.11 4.88
C LEU A 71 4.13 -15.50 5.74
N ALA A 72 4.10 -15.23 7.04
CA ALA A 72 5.16 -15.60 7.98
C ALA A 72 4.99 -17.00 8.59
N THR A 73 3.81 -17.64 8.40
CA THR A 73 3.49 -18.91 9.05
C THR A 73 3.58 -20.06 8.04
N PRO A 74 4.48 -21.04 8.24
CA PRO A 74 4.58 -22.20 7.36
C PRO A 74 3.24 -22.95 7.23
N GLY A 75 2.88 -23.31 6.00
CA GLY A 75 1.63 -24.02 5.68
C GLY A 75 0.36 -23.16 5.63
N LEU A 76 0.45 -21.84 5.89
CA LEU A 76 -0.68 -20.90 5.76
C LEU A 76 -0.49 -19.85 4.66
N VAL A 77 0.60 -19.92 3.91
CA VAL A 77 0.98 -18.92 2.88
C VAL A 77 -0.13 -18.75 1.84
N ASP A 78 -0.71 -19.84 1.33
CA ASP A 78 -1.78 -19.78 0.31
C ASP A 78 -3.07 -19.14 0.85
N SER A 79 -3.30 -19.19 2.15
CA SER A 79 -4.45 -18.53 2.78
C SER A 79 -4.30 -17.01 2.89
N ALA A 80 -3.14 -16.46 2.53
CA ALA A 80 -2.94 -15.02 2.43
C ALA A 80 -3.49 -14.43 1.12
N ASP A 81 -3.59 -15.22 0.04
CA ASP A 81 -3.97 -14.74 -1.29
C ASP A 81 -5.32 -13.98 -1.31
N PRO A 82 -6.42 -14.51 -0.73
CA PRO A 82 -7.69 -13.79 -0.68
C PRO A 82 -7.60 -12.46 0.07
N LEU A 83 -6.83 -12.42 1.18
CA LEU A 83 -6.65 -11.21 1.98
C LEU A 83 -5.81 -10.16 1.24
N LEU A 84 -4.83 -10.57 0.45
CA LEU A 84 -4.02 -9.68 -0.38
C LEU A 84 -4.84 -9.06 -1.51
N ASP A 85 -5.72 -9.83 -2.13
CA ASP A 85 -6.63 -9.35 -3.17
C ASP A 85 -7.67 -8.39 -2.58
N GLU A 86 -8.27 -8.74 -1.43
CA GLU A 86 -9.19 -7.87 -0.70
C GLU A 86 -8.51 -6.57 -0.27
N LEU A 87 -7.28 -6.63 0.28
CA LEU A 87 -6.50 -5.46 0.68
C LEU A 87 -6.26 -4.53 -0.51
N LEU A 88 -5.85 -5.07 -1.66
CA LEU A 88 -5.58 -4.27 -2.86
C LEU A 88 -6.85 -3.62 -3.41
N MET A 89 -7.96 -4.36 -3.48
CA MET A 89 -9.26 -3.80 -3.90
C MET A 89 -9.76 -2.72 -2.93
N HIS A 90 -9.66 -2.99 -1.63
CA HIS A 90 -10.09 -2.08 -0.57
C HIS A 90 -9.29 -0.78 -0.60
N THR A 91 -7.96 -0.86 -0.68
CA THR A 91 -7.09 0.32 -0.69
C THR A 91 -7.29 1.19 -1.94
N ARG A 92 -7.51 0.58 -3.11
CA ARG A 92 -7.85 1.29 -4.35
C ARG A 92 -9.19 2.00 -4.26
N ARG A 93 -10.21 1.30 -3.77
CA ARG A 93 -11.57 1.85 -3.61
C ARG A 93 -11.58 3.09 -2.72
N HIS A 94 -10.80 3.09 -1.64
CA HIS A 94 -10.77 4.17 -0.66
C HIS A 94 -9.59 5.14 -0.80
N GLY A 95 -8.76 5.00 -1.85
CA GLY A 95 -7.63 5.89 -2.12
C GLY A 95 -6.51 5.85 -1.08
N LEU A 96 -6.32 4.71 -0.40
CA LEU A 96 -5.36 4.52 0.70
C LEU A 96 -3.95 4.20 0.17
N ARG A 97 -3.30 5.16 -0.49
CA ARG A 97 -2.08 4.98 -1.28
C ARG A 97 -0.93 4.26 -0.57
N VAL A 98 -0.65 4.59 0.71
CA VAL A 98 0.44 3.94 1.44
C VAL A 98 0.11 2.48 1.74
N LEU A 99 -1.13 2.18 2.10
CA LEU A 99 -1.58 0.80 2.29
C LEU A 99 -1.66 0.01 0.97
N GLU A 100 -1.94 0.68 -0.15
CA GLU A 100 -1.87 0.06 -1.47
C GLU A 100 -0.42 -0.30 -1.83
N ALA A 101 0.54 0.58 -1.56
CA ALA A 101 1.96 0.27 -1.73
C ALA A 101 2.42 -0.91 -0.84
N ASP A 102 1.90 -0.99 0.38
CA ASP A 102 2.18 -2.10 1.30
C ASP A 102 1.53 -3.41 0.81
N ALA A 103 0.32 -3.36 0.23
CA ALA A 103 -0.29 -4.51 -0.43
C ALA A 103 0.61 -5.05 -1.57
N HIS A 104 1.18 -4.17 -2.39
CA HIS A 104 2.16 -4.55 -3.42
C HIS A 104 3.43 -5.16 -2.81
N ALA A 105 3.95 -4.63 -1.68
CA ALA A 105 5.08 -5.22 -0.98
C ALA A 105 4.80 -6.65 -0.47
N LEU A 106 3.63 -6.87 0.12
CA LEU A 106 3.22 -8.20 0.60
C LEU A 106 2.96 -9.18 -0.58
N ARG A 107 2.36 -8.73 -1.68
CA ARG A 107 2.21 -9.53 -2.91
C ARG A 107 3.55 -9.91 -3.51
N SER A 108 4.52 -9.00 -3.48
CA SER A 108 5.89 -9.27 -3.91
C SER A 108 6.54 -10.36 -3.06
N ARG A 109 6.38 -10.30 -1.72
CA ARG A 109 6.83 -11.35 -0.80
C ARG A 109 6.15 -12.69 -1.10
N ARG A 110 4.84 -12.69 -1.34
CA ARG A 110 4.07 -13.88 -1.73
C ARG A 110 4.60 -14.49 -3.03
N ALA A 111 4.90 -13.67 -4.03
CA ALA A 111 5.47 -14.09 -5.30
C ALA A 111 6.84 -14.76 -5.14
N LEU A 112 7.72 -14.22 -4.27
CA LEU A 112 9.01 -14.83 -3.96
C LEU A 112 8.87 -16.18 -3.29
N ILE A 113 7.96 -16.32 -2.33
CA ILE A 113 7.67 -17.62 -1.69
C ILE A 113 7.20 -18.64 -2.74
N GLY A 114 6.43 -18.20 -3.73
CA GLY A 114 5.98 -19.00 -4.87
C GLY A 114 7.04 -19.21 -5.98
N GLY A 115 8.27 -18.69 -5.81
CA GLY A 115 9.36 -18.84 -6.77
C GLY A 115 9.31 -17.93 -8.00
N SER A 116 8.43 -16.92 -8.01
CA SER A 116 8.29 -15.98 -9.13
C SER A 116 9.00 -14.65 -8.88
N GLU A 117 10.32 -14.60 -9.16
CA GLU A 117 11.12 -13.38 -9.02
C GLU A 117 10.64 -12.24 -9.94
N ASP A 118 10.18 -12.56 -11.14
CA ASP A 118 9.70 -11.58 -12.12
C ASP A 118 8.42 -10.87 -11.64
N SER A 119 7.47 -11.62 -11.11
CA SER A 119 6.27 -11.05 -10.47
C SER A 119 6.63 -10.21 -9.25
N ALA A 120 7.59 -10.68 -8.43
CA ALA A 120 8.05 -9.94 -7.27
C ALA A 120 8.67 -8.59 -7.64
N LEU A 121 9.52 -8.54 -8.68
CA LEU A 121 10.08 -7.28 -9.19
C LEU A 121 9.01 -6.30 -9.69
N THR A 122 7.99 -6.82 -10.36
CA THR A 122 6.87 -6.00 -10.85
C THR A 122 6.09 -5.37 -9.70
N GLU A 123 5.75 -6.17 -8.69
CA GLU A 123 5.02 -5.70 -7.52
C GLU A 123 5.86 -4.69 -6.70
N VAL A 124 7.19 -4.92 -6.54
CA VAL A 124 8.09 -3.93 -5.91
C VAL A 124 8.10 -2.61 -6.67
N ALA A 125 8.17 -2.65 -8.01
CA ALA A 125 8.18 -1.44 -8.83
C ALA A 125 6.88 -0.63 -8.66
N HIS A 126 5.72 -1.30 -8.61
CA HIS A 126 4.44 -0.66 -8.33
C HIS A 126 4.43 -0.01 -6.94
N GLY A 127 4.81 -0.75 -5.88
CA GLY A 127 4.86 -0.23 -4.52
C GLY A 127 5.79 0.99 -4.39
N LEU A 128 7.01 0.93 -4.95
CA LEU A 128 7.96 2.04 -4.90
C LEU A 128 7.47 3.28 -5.67
N ALA A 129 6.83 3.09 -6.84
CA ALA A 129 6.28 4.20 -7.62
C ALA A 129 5.19 4.97 -6.86
N MET A 130 4.46 4.29 -5.98
CA MET A 130 3.43 4.90 -5.14
C MET A 130 4.00 5.67 -3.93
N LEU A 131 5.20 5.29 -3.47
CA LEU A 131 5.89 5.89 -2.32
C LEU A 131 6.94 6.94 -2.73
N ASP A 132 6.77 7.55 -3.88
CA ASP A 132 7.63 8.63 -4.37
C ASP A 132 7.61 9.84 -3.44
N ASP A 133 8.64 10.70 -3.50
CA ASP A 133 8.81 11.86 -2.62
C ASP A 133 7.71 12.94 -2.80
N GLU A 134 6.96 12.88 -3.91
CA GLU A 134 5.79 13.73 -4.17
C GLU A 134 4.51 13.27 -3.44
N LEU A 135 4.58 12.19 -2.63
CA LEU A 135 3.43 11.67 -1.91
C LEU A 135 2.92 12.67 -0.86
N VAL A 136 1.71 13.17 -1.07
CA VAL A 136 1.07 14.11 -0.15
C VAL A 136 0.61 13.37 1.11
N PRO A 137 1.03 13.84 2.32
CA PRO A 137 0.58 13.24 3.57
C PRO A 137 -0.94 13.26 3.72
N ASP A 138 -1.51 12.15 4.17
CA ASP A 138 -2.93 12.11 4.55
C ASP A 138 -3.13 12.92 5.85
N ARG A 139 -3.73 14.10 5.70
CA ARG A 139 -3.96 15.04 6.82
C ARG A 139 -4.91 14.49 7.88
N THR A 140 -5.69 13.47 7.58
CA THR A 140 -6.63 12.83 8.51
C THR A 140 -5.93 11.82 9.43
N LEU A 141 -4.74 11.36 9.05
CA LEU A 141 -3.83 10.62 9.91
C LEU A 141 -2.95 11.62 10.67
N GLY A 142 -2.78 11.43 11.98
CA GLY A 142 -1.76 12.16 12.71
C GLY A 142 -0.38 11.89 12.11
N ARG A 143 0.49 12.93 12.05
CA ARG A 143 1.83 12.85 11.43
C ARG A 143 2.62 11.60 11.83
N ARG A 144 2.62 11.24 13.12
CA ARG A 144 3.34 10.05 13.61
C ARG A 144 2.80 8.75 13.02
N SER A 145 1.48 8.61 12.88
CA SER A 145 0.86 7.43 12.30
C SER A 145 1.15 7.29 10.80
N TRP A 146 1.13 8.43 10.09
CA TRP A 146 1.49 8.50 8.68
C TRP A 146 2.94 8.07 8.44
N GLU A 147 3.90 8.67 9.16
CA GLU A 147 5.33 8.36 9.03
C GLU A 147 5.62 6.89 9.36
N ARG A 148 4.95 6.32 10.37
CA ARG A 148 5.08 4.91 10.72
C ARG A 148 4.57 3.99 9.61
N LEU A 149 3.40 4.28 9.06
CA LEU A 149 2.81 3.48 7.99
C LEU A 149 3.73 3.47 6.76
N LEU A 150 4.21 4.65 6.36
CA LEU A 150 5.15 4.79 5.25
C LEU A 150 6.48 4.06 5.51
N ALA A 151 7.03 4.16 6.73
CA ALA A 151 8.23 3.42 7.10
C ALA A 151 8.02 1.90 7.00
N THR A 152 6.88 1.39 7.44
CA THR A 152 6.55 -0.04 7.40
C THR A 152 6.52 -0.55 5.96
N SER A 153 5.85 0.16 5.06
CA SER A 153 5.78 -0.20 3.63
C SER A 153 7.18 -0.19 2.98
N LEU A 154 8.02 0.80 3.30
CA LEU A 154 9.40 0.85 2.83
C LEU A 154 10.24 -0.32 3.38
N ILE A 155 10.04 -0.73 4.65
CA ILE A 155 10.73 -1.88 5.24
C ILE A 155 10.36 -3.17 4.51
N ASP A 156 9.07 -3.41 4.28
CA ASP A 156 8.59 -4.61 3.60
C ASP A 156 9.13 -4.70 2.15
N ILE A 157 9.17 -3.58 1.42
CA ILE A 157 9.82 -3.50 0.10
C ILE A 157 11.33 -3.78 0.20
N GLY A 158 12.02 -3.17 1.17
CA GLY A 158 13.45 -3.37 1.38
C GLY A 158 13.82 -4.81 1.69
N LEU A 159 12.98 -5.54 2.42
CA LEU A 159 13.16 -6.98 2.68
C LEU A 159 13.07 -7.81 1.40
N VAL A 160 12.09 -7.52 0.56
CA VAL A 160 11.94 -8.21 -0.74
C VAL A 160 13.14 -7.93 -1.65
N LEU A 161 13.56 -6.68 -1.77
CA LEU A 161 14.75 -6.29 -2.54
C LEU A 161 16.01 -7.00 -2.05
N THR A 162 16.15 -7.17 -0.73
CA THR A 162 17.25 -7.92 -0.11
C THR A 162 17.24 -9.39 -0.55
N GLN A 163 16.06 -10.03 -0.57
CA GLN A 163 15.91 -11.42 -1.03
C GLN A 163 16.19 -11.57 -2.53
N LEU A 164 15.79 -10.59 -3.33
CA LEU A 164 16.10 -10.52 -4.77
C LEU A 164 17.59 -10.22 -5.04
N GLY A 165 18.36 -9.88 -4.02
CA GLY A 165 19.78 -9.50 -4.15
C GLY A 165 20.00 -8.12 -4.77
N VAL A 166 18.99 -7.26 -4.81
CA VAL A 166 19.07 -5.87 -5.31
C VAL A 166 19.43 -4.96 -4.13
N TYR A 167 20.67 -5.11 -3.63
CA TYR A 167 21.10 -4.54 -2.36
C TYR A 167 21.21 -3.01 -2.37
N GLU A 168 21.61 -2.40 -3.50
CA GLU A 168 21.76 -0.95 -3.62
C GLU A 168 20.42 -0.25 -3.37
N THR A 169 19.38 -0.68 -4.08
CA THR A 169 18.03 -0.14 -3.90
C THR A 169 17.45 -0.53 -2.53
N ALA A 170 17.78 -1.74 -2.02
CA ALA A 170 17.37 -2.15 -0.67
C ALA A 170 17.93 -1.21 0.41
N ASP A 171 19.23 -0.84 0.34
CA ASP A 171 19.85 0.07 1.31
C ASP A 171 19.29 1.49 1.23
N GLU A 172 19.04 1.98 0.02
CA GLU A 172 18.38 3.28 -0.20
C GLU A 172 16.99 3.31 0.45
N VAL A 173 16.16 2.31 0.15
CA VAL A 173 14.80 2.20 0.68
C VAL A 173 14.79 2.01 2.20
N MET A 174 15.67 1.16 2.73
CA MET A 174 15.79 0.94 4.18
C MET A 174 16.37 2.18 4.90
N THR A 175 17.21 2.97 4.25
CA THR A 175 17.71 4.24 4.80
C THR A 175 16.58 5.26 4.91
N ARG A 176 15.73 5.39 3.87
CA ARG A 176 14.52 6.22 3.91
C ARG A 176 13.56 5.75 5.01
N ALA A 177 13.37 4.45 5.16
CA ALA A 177 12.58 3.87 6.24
C ALA A 177 13.14 4.20 7.62
N HIS A 178 14.47 4.12 7.80
CA HIS A 178 15.13 4.41 9.08
C HIS A 178 14.90 5.85 9.53
N GLN A 179 15.01 6.82 8.63
CA GLN A 179 14.77 8.24 8.94
C GLN A 179 13.37 8.47 9.51
N ARG A 180 12.37 7.74 9.01
CA ARG A 180 10.96 7.87 9.41
C ARG A 180 10.62 7.06 10.66
N ILE A 181 11.07 5.80 10.74
CA ILE A 181 10.71 4.89 11.84
C ILE A 181 11.35 5.34 13.16
N ARG A 182 12.52 5.95 13.12
CA ARG A 182 13.23 6.44 14.31
C ARG A 182 12.39 7.42 15.15
N GLU A 183 11.56 8.23 14.49
CA GLU A 183 10.73 9.26 15.15
C GLU A 183 9.28 8.79 15.36
N SER A 184 8.82 7.82 14.59
CA SER A 184 7.42 7.40 14.56
C SER A 184 7.16 6.02 15.16
N GLY A 185 8.14 5.11 15.08
CA GLY A 185 8.02 3.72 15.55
C GLY A 185 8.08 3.57 17.06
N GLY A 186 7.70 2.38 17.52
CA GLY A 186 7.99 1.90 18.86
C GLY A 186 9.36 1.20 18.93
N PRO A 187 9.88 0.94 20.14
CA PRO A 187 11.20 0.31 20.32
C PRO A 187 11.33 -1.03 19.57
N HIS A 188 10.27 -1.85 19.58
CA HIS A 188 10.26 -3.12 18.87
C HIS A 188 10.39 -2.95 17.34
N GLU A 189 9.60 -2.07 16.73
CA GLU A 189 9.63 -1.79 15.29
C GLU A 189 10.99 -1.24 14.85
N ILE A 190 11.60 -0.37 15.66
CA ILE A 190 12.94 0.18 15.42
C ILE A 190 13.99 -0.94 15.50
N ALA A 191 13.94 -1.79 16.54
CA ALA A 191 14.89 -2.90 16.69
C ALA A 191 14.79 -3.89 15.53
N VAL A 192 13.57 -4.31 15.13
CA VAL A 192 13.34 -5.19 13.97
C VAL A 192 13.93 -4.60 12.69
N HIS A 193 13.66 -3.31 12.45
CA HIS A 193 14.20 -2.62 11.27
C HIS A 193 15.74 -2.62 11.26
N MET A 194 16.37 -2.28 12.38
CA MET A 194 17.83 -2.23 12.50
C MET A 194 18.47 -3.61 12.32
N ILE A 195 17.88 -4.67 12.90
CA ILE A 195 18.33 -6.05 12.72
C ILE A 195 18.23 -6.47 11.25
N ASN A 196 17.13 -6.16 10.58
CA ASN A 196 16.93 -6.47 9.16
C ASN A 196 17.95 -5.73 8.27
N ARG A 197 18.24 -4.47 8.58
CA ARG A 197 19.26 -3.71 7.86
C ARG A 197 20.66 -4.26 8.09
N CYS A 198 20.99 -4.65 9.32
CA CYS A 198 22.24 -5.34 9.63
C CYS A 198 22.37 -6.62 8.80
N ARG A 199 21.33 -7.46 8.79
CA ARG A 199 21.28 -8.72 8.00
C ARG A 199 21.50 -8.48 6.50
N MET A 200 20.90 -7.44 5.94
CA MET A 200 21.07 -7.05 4.55
C MET A 200 22.50 -6.63 4.24
N LEU A 201 23.11 -5.78 5.07
CA LEU A 201 24.48 -5.29 4.88
C LEU A 201 25.51 -6.41 4.95
N LEU A 202 25.36 -7.36 5.88
CA LEU A 202 26.23 -8.52 6.00
C LEU A 202 26.14 -9.42 4.75
N GLY A 203 24.93 -9.70 4.28
CA GLY A 203 24.73 -10.46 3.05
C GLY A 203 25.32 -9.76 1.82
N TRP A 204 25.19 -8.45 1.73
CA TRP A 204 25.79 -7.65 0.66
C TRP A 204 27.31 -7.65 0.73
N GLY A 205 27.91 -7.43 1.91
CA GLY A 205 29.37 -7.48 2.11
C GLY A 205 29.97 -8.82 1.68
N LEU A 206 29.38 -9.94 2.11
CA LEU A 206 29.82 -11.28 1.71
C LEU A 206 29.75 -11.50 0.19
N ARG A 207 28.79 -10.88 -0.49
CA ARG A 207 28.70 -10.94 -1.94
C ARG A 207 29.75 -10.08 -2.63
N LEU A 208 30.02 -8.87 -2.12
CA LEU A 208 31.04 -7.96 -2.66
C LEU A 208 32.43 -8.59 -2.58
N GLU A 209 32.75 -9.30 -1.50
CA GLU A 209 34.01 -10.06 -1.38
C GLU A 209 34.17 -11.13 -2.47
N ARG A 210 33.08 -11.78 -2.89
CA ARG A 210 33.14 -12.82 -3.94
C ARG A 210 33.60 -12.28 -5.28
N ILE A 211 33.21 -11.02 -5.58
CA ILE A 211 33.61 -10.34 -6.82
C ILE A 211 34.86 -9.47 -6.66
N GLY A 212 35.57 -9.60 -5.53
CA GLY A 212 36.82 -8.91 -5.26
C GLY A 212 36.71 -7.46 -4.80
N GLN A 213 35.50 -6.96 -4.50
CA GLN A 213 35.25 -5.60 -4.02
C GLN A 213 35.39 -5.51 -2.48
N TYR A 214 36.60 -5.76 -2.00
CA TYR A 214 36.88 -5.89 -0.55
C TYR A 214 36.72 -4.58 0.22
N GLU A 215 37.07 -3.42 -0.35
CA GLU A 215 36.93 -2.12 0.32
C GLU A 215 35.47 -1.79 0.57
N GLU A 216 34.63 -2.02 -0.44
CA GLU A 216 33.18 -1.82 -0.30
C GLU A 216 32.57 -2.83 0.66
N ALA A 217 32.99 -4.10 0.64
CA ALA A 217 32.56 -5.13 1.58
C ALA A 217 32.85 -4.73 3.02
N ASN A 218 34.07 -4.27 3.31
CA ASN A 218 34.48 -3.80 4.64
C ASN A 218 33.59 -2.62 5.08
N THR A 219 33.33 -1.66 4.20
CA THR A 219 32.42 -0.54 4.51
C THR A 219 31.02 -1.04 4.94
N ARG A 220 30.50 -2.11 4.30
CA ARG A 220 29.21 -2.71 4.69
C ARG A 220 29.29 -3.42 6.05
N PHE A 221 30.36 -4.16 6.32
CA PHE A 221 30.57 -4.81 7.60
C PHE A 221 30.74 -3.80 8.74
N ASP A 222 31.49 -2.72 8.53
CA ASP A 222 31.66 -1.64 9.52
C ASP A 222 30.33 -0.95 9.82
N THR A 223 29.53 -0.67 8.78
CA THR A 223 28.18 -0.10 8.96
C THR A 223 27.26 -1.05 9.73
N ALA A 224 27.31 -2.35 9.44
CA ALA A 224 26.54 -3.36 10.16
C ALA A 224 26.97 -3.44 11.64
N SER A 225 28.28 -3.37 11.91
CA SER A 225 28.83 -3.34 13.27
C SER A 225 28.36 -2.11 14.06
N GLN A 226 28.31 -0.94 13.43
CA GLN A 226 27.78 0.29 14.04
C GLN A 226 26.28 0.16 14.36
N ILE A 227 25.50 -0.46 13.46
CA ILE A 227 24.08 -0.73 13.71
C ILE A 227 23.92 -1.69 14.89
N ALA A 228 24.78 -2.73 15.00
CA ALA A 228 24.75 -3.69 16.09
C ALA A 228 24.99 -3.04 17.48
N VAL A 229 25.75 -1.96 17.53
CA VAL A 229 25.90 -1.13 18.76
C VAL A 229 24.65 -0.27 18.98
N ALA A 230 24.18 0.40 17.95
CA ALA A 230 23.08 1.37 18.06
C ALA A 230 21.73 0.73 18.40
N VAL A 231 21.52 -0.55 18.08
CA VAL A 231 20.25 -1.27 18.33
C VAL A 231 20.00 -1.58 19.81
N GLU A 232 21.03 -1.51 20.66
CA GLU A 232 20.95 -1.93 22.07
C GLU A 232 19.83 -1.23 22.84
N GLY A 233 19.65 0.09 22.66
CA GLY A 233 18.58 0.83 23.31
C GLY A 233 17.18 0.33 22.92
N PRO A 234 16.82 0.38 21.63
CA PRO A 234 15.54 -0.15 21.16
C PRO A 234 15.33 -1.64 21.48
N TRP A 235 16.40 -2.44 21.46
CA TRP A 235 16.33 -3.86 21.80
C TRP A 235 15.87 -4.09 23.23
N ARG A 236 16.43 -3.36 24.20
CA ARG A 236 16.08 -3.48 25.62
C ARG A 236 14.61 -3.17 25.92
N GLU A 237 14.00 -2.33 25.13
CA GLU A 237 12.59 -1.94 25.27
C GLU A 237 11.65 -2.70 24.31
N SER A 238 12.18 -3.62 23.51
CA SER A 238 11.41 -4.35 22.50
C SER A 238 10.58 -5.50 23.10
N LEU A 239 9.70 -6.08 22.27
CA LEU A 239 8.92 -7.27 22.59
C LEU A 239 9.66 -8.59 22.32
N PHE A 240 10.93 -8.54 21.91
CA PHE A 240 11.71 -9.75 21.71
C PHE A 240 11.92 -10.51 23.02
N PRO A 241 11.81 -11.86 23.00
CA PRO A 241 12.25 -12.70 24.10
C PRO A 241 13.74 -12.45 24.36
N ARG A 242 14.10 -12.06 25.57
CA ARG A 242 15.48 -11.72 25.90
C ARG A 242 15.87 -12.13 27.32
N VAL A 243 17.16 -12.31 27.52
CA VAL A 243 17.79 -12.39 28.85
C VAL A 243 18.18 -10.98 29.25
N SER A 244 17.66 -10.50 30.39
CA SER A 244 17.68 -9.08 30.78
C SER A 244 19.08 -8.45 30.86
N ASP A 245 20.09 -9.22 31.27
CA ASP A 245 21.42 -8.69 31.57
C ASP A 245 22.45 -8.91 30.44
N ARG A 246 22.00 -9.46 29.30
CA ARG A 246 22.88 -9.70 28.14
C ARG A 246 22.62 -8.69 27.02
N PRO A 247 23.69 -8.18 26.39
CA PRO A 247 23.55 -7.27 25.24
C PRO A 247 22.89 -7.96 24.02
N ALA A 248 22.31 -7.17 23.13
CA ALA A 248 21.64 -7.65 21.91
C ALA A 248 22.58 -8.53 21.05
N ALA A 249 23.86 -8.15 20.95
CA ALA A 249 24.85 -8.90 20.17
C ALA A 249 25.17 -10.30 20.72
N GLU A 250 24.80 -10.62 21.96
CA GLU A 250 24.93 -11.97 22.52
C GLU A 250 23.65 -12.81 22.38
N GLN A 251 22.58 -12.23 21.87
CA GLN A 251 21.27 -12.87 21.78
C GLN A 251 20.70 -12.93 20.36
N VAL A 252 21.20 -12.06 19.47
CA VAL A 252 20.77 -11.98 18.07
C VAL A 252 21.95 -12.35 17.16
N PRO A 253 21.86 -13.48 16.43
CA PRO A 253 22.97 -14.04 15.67
C PRO A 253 23.66 -13.05 14.72
N VAL A 254 22.88 -12.30 13.91
CA VAL A 254 23.44 -11.34 12.94
C VAL A 254 24.12 -10.14 13.61
N LEU A 255 23.69 -9.73 14.80
CA LEU A 255 24.33 -8.63 15.54
C LEU A 255 25.67 -9.09 16.11
N GLY A 256 25.74 -10.32 16.64
CA GLY A 256 26.97 -10.92 17.10
C GLY A 256 27.99 -11.12 15.99
N ALA A 257 27.53 -11.58 14.82
CA ALA A 257 28.36 -11.78 13.64
C ALA A 257 28.85 -10.47 13.01
N ALA A 258 28.12 -9.35 13.14
CA ALA A 258 28.48 -8.08 12.54
C ALA A 258 29.84 -7.57 13.02
N HIS A 259 30.13 -7.65 14.33
CA HIS A 259 31.41 -7.25 14.88
C HIS A 259 32.56 -8.14 14.40
N ALA A 260 32.29 -9.45 14.33
CA ALA A 260 33.28 -10.45 13.93
C ALA A 260 33.61 -10.39 12.43
N LEU A 261 32.66 -10.04 11.57
CA LEU A 261 32.91 -9.84 10.14
C LEU A 261 33.64 -8.53 9.84
N ALA A 262 33.35 -7.46 10.60
CA ALA A 262 34.05 -6.19 10.47
C ALA A 262 35.52 -6.32 10.95
N GLN A 263 35.75 -6.97 12.08
CA GLN A 263 37.09 -7.17 12.66
C GLN A 263 37.17 -8.55 13.34
N PRO A 264 37.57 -9.62 12.63
CA PRO A 264 37.69 -10.94 13.24
C PRO A 264 38.68 -10.97 14.41
N HIS A 265 38.21 -11.36 15.60
CA HIS A 265 39.00 -11.40 16.82
C HIS A 265 38.64 -12.61 17.69
N ILE A 266 39.64 -13.11 18.46
CA ILE A 266 39.50 -14.31 19.30
C ILE A 266 38.40 -14.13 20.38
N GLU A 267 38.20 -12.93 20.90
CA GLU A 267 37.18 -12.63 21.94
C GLU A 267 35.73 -12.89 21.48
N TYR A 268 35.48 -12.98 20.18
CA TYR A 268 34.15 -13.22 19.64
C TYR A 268 33.81 -14.71 19.51
N ILE A 269 34.80 -15.63 19.64
CA ILE A 269 34.61 -17.07 19.40
C ILE A 269 33.54 -17.64 20.34
N GLU A 270 33.71 -17.51 21.65
CA GLU A 270 32.77 -18.04 22.65
C GLU A 270 31.32 -17.55 22.40
N ARG A 271 31.19 -16.25 22.12
CA ARG A 271 29.88 -15.66 21.80
C ARG A 271 29.25 -16.26 20.57
N LEU A 272 30.00 -16.44 19.48
CA LEU A 272 29.49 -17.00 18.22
C LEU A 272 29.15 -18.48 18.35
N GLU A 273 29.92 -19.24 19.13
CA GLU A 273 29.61 -20.64 19.47
C GLU A 273 28.29 -20.74 20.24
N VAL A 274 28.06 -19.88 21.23
CA VAL A 274 26.79 -19.80 21.96
C VAL A 274 25.63 -19.43 21.04
N LEU A 275 25.81 -18.46 20.16
CA LEU A 275 24.77 -18.04 19.20
C LEU A 275 24.36 -19.16 18.22
N ARG A 276 25.32 -20.00 17.79
CA ARG A 276 25.03 -21.18 16.98
C ARG A 276 24.31 -22.29 17.74
N SER A 277 24.57 -22.42 19.05
CA SER A 277 23.96 -23.47 19.88
C SER A 277 22.53 -23.13 20.36
N LEU A 278 22.03 -21.90 20.09
CA LEU A 278 20.68 -21.52 20.48
C LEU A 278 19.67 -22.35 19.70
N ASP A 279 18.90 -23.17 20.42
CA ASP A 279 17.81 -24.01 19.89
C ASP A 279 16.58 -23.16 19.50
N ARG A 280 16.83 -22.18 18.63
CA ARG A 280 15.79 -21.40 17.96
C ARG A 280 15.75 -21.87 16.52
N ALA A 281 14.60 -21.83 15.90
CA ALA A 281 14.47 -21.97 14.44
C ALA A 281 15.27 -20.85 13.78
N ILE A 282 16.59 -21.04 13.69
CA ILE A 282 17.53 -20.08 13.12
C ILE A 282 17.21 -20.01 11.64
N HIS A 283 16.97 -18.81 11.13
CA HIS A 283 16.84 -18.62 9.70
C HIS A 283 18.15 -19.09 9.02
N PRO A 284 18.09 -19.86 7.92
CA PRO A 284 19.25 -20.37 7.19
C PRO A 284 20.29 -19.28 6.90
N ARG A 285 19.84 -18.08 6.62
CA ARG A 285 20.69 -16.90 6.42
C ARG A 285 21.56 -16.57 7.63
N GLU A 286 21.01 -16.65 8.82
CA GLU A 286 21.72 -16.31 10.07
C GLU A 286 22.77 -17.37 10.40
N GLU A 287 22.44 -18.64 10.20
CA GLU A 287 23.38 -19.77 10.38
C GLU A 287 24.62 -19.61 9.50
N ILE A 288 24.42 -19.32 8.20
CA ILE A 288 25.53 -19.12 7.25
C ILE A 288 26.40 -17.93 7.66
N ILE A 289 25.79 -16.79 8.02
CA ILE A 289 26.52 -15.58 8.40
C ILE A 289 27.36 -15.82 9.66
N VAL A 290 26.78 -16.46 10.68
CA VAL A 290 27.48 -16.77 11.94
C VAL A 290 28.59 -17.79 11.72
N ALA A 291 28.36 -18.83 10.92
CA ALA A 291 29.38 -19.84 10.60
C ALA A 291 30.59 -19.20 9.91
N ILE A 292 30.38 -18.32 8.93
CA ILE A 292 31.46 -17.58 8.27
C ILE A 292 32.18 -16.65 9.27
N ALA A 293 31.45 -15.92 10.10
CA ALA A 293 32.05 -15.05 11.11
C ALA A 293 32.91 -15.82 12.12
N LEU A 294 32.40 -16.95 12.62
CA LEU A 294 33.12 -17.83 13.54
C LEU A 294 34.36 -18.44 12.91
N SER A 295 34.27 -18.94 11.68
CA SER A 295 35.43 -19.53 10.96
C SER A 295 36.57 -18.52 10.80
N ARG A 296 36.28 -17.25 10.51
CA ARG A 296 37.27 -16.18 10.40
C ARG A 296 37.93 -15.86 11.74
N CYS A 297 37.17 -15.88 12.84
CA CYS A 297 37.72 -15.70 14.18
C CYS A 297 38.62 -16.88 14.60
N LEU A 298 38.20 -18.11 14.31
CA LEU A 298 39.00 -19.33 14.56
C LEU A 298 40.30 -19.33 13.76
N THR A 299 40.25 -18.95 12.49
CA THR A 299 41.45 -18.84 11.63
C THR A 299 42.43 -17.80 12.19
N ARG A 300 41.94 -16.68 12.72
CA ARG A 300 42.77 -15.66 13.40
C ARG A 300 43.40 -16.17 14.70
N ALA A 301 42.78 -17.18 15.31
CA ALA A 301 43.25 -17.83 16.53
C ALA A 301 44.13 -19.06 16.24
N ASP A 302 44.56 -19.28 15.00
CA ASP A 302 45.33 -20.45 14.53
C ASP A 302 44.59 -21.79 14.74
N ARG A 303 43.23 -21.79 14.81
CA ARG A 303 42.34 -22.96 14.98
C ARG A 303 41.72 -23.34 13.63
N SER A 304 42.52 -23.49 12.59
CA SER A 304 42.05 -23.69 11.21
C SER A 304 41.23 -24.96 11.01
N ASP A 305 41.59 -26.06 11.69
CA ASP A 305 40.83 -27.34 11.59
C ASP A 305 39.41 -27.19 12.12
N GLU A 306 39.24 -26.45 13.22
CA GLU A 306 37.93 -26.16 13.77
C GLU A 306 37.14 -25.21 12.88
N ALA A 307 37.78 -24.22 12.25
CA ALA A 307 37.14 -23.35 11.27
C ALA A 307 36.60 -24.15 10.07
N VAL A 308 37.34 -25.12 9.56
CA VAL A 308 36.89 -26.02 8.49
C VAL A 308 35.69 -26.85 8.95
N GLN A 309 35.75 -27.40 10.17
CA GLN A 309 34.63 -28.20 10.72
C GLN A 309 33.34 -27.37 10.84
N VAL A 310 33.43 -26.14 11.38
CA VAL A 310 32.28 -25.21 11.50
C VAL A 310 31.59 -24.97 10.15
N LEU A 311 32.38 -24.72 9.09
CA LEU A 311 31.85 -24.49 7.76
C LEU A 311 31.30 -25.78 7.11
N SER A 312 31.90 -26.93 7.41
CA SER A 312 31.45 -28.25 6.92
C SER A 312 30.08 -28.59 7.53
N ASP A 313 29.93 -28.40 8.84
CA ASP A 313 28.65 -28.62 9.55
C ASP A 313 27.56 -27.70 8.99
N ALA A 314 27.81 -26.40 8.87
CA ALA A 314 26.86 -25.45 8.31
C ALA A 314 26.47 -25.79 6.86
N ARG A 315 27.38 -26.36 6.06
CA ARG A 315 27.06 -26.83 4.70
C ARG A 315 26.18 -28.08 4.70
N ALA A 316 26.41 -29.00 5.63
CA ALA A 316 25.60 -30.21 5.78
C ALA A 316 24.17 -29.88 6.23
N ASP A 317 24.03 -28.96 7.19
CA ASP A 317 22.73 -28.50 7.68
C ASP A 317 21.91 -27.80 6.58
N MET A 318 22.58 -27.17 5.61
CA MET A 318 21.94 -26.46 4.48
C MET A 318 21.76 -27.32 3.23
N GLU A 319 22.06 -28.62 3.24
CA GLU A 319 22.05 -29.46 2.02
C GLU A 319 20.67 -29.51 1.36
N THR A 320 19.63 -29.60 2.16
CA THR A 320 18.23 -29.67 1.69
C THR A 320 17.54 -28.30 1.57
N ASP A 321 18.12 -27.25 2.13
CA ASP A 321 17.54 -25.92 2.11
C ASP A 321 18.00 -25.11 0.90
N THR A 322 17.08 -24.69 0.06
CA THR A 322 17.34 -23.90 -1.15
C THR A 322 17.04 -22.41 -0.99
N SER A 323 16.69 -21.96 0.21
CA SER A 323 16.16 -20.60 0.42
C SER A 323 17.20 -19.47 0.27
N GLU A 324 18.50 -19.74 0.48
CA GLU A 324 19.56 -18.72 0.49
C GLU A 324 20.71 -19.05 -0.50
N PRO A 325 20.45 -19.14 -1.82
CA PRO A 325 21.42 -19.60 -2.78
C PRO A 325 22.68 -18.71 -2.82
N THR A 326 22.52 -17.42 -2.67
CA THR A 326 23.61 -16.43 -2.71
C THR A 326 24.58 -16.58 -1.54
N LEU A 327 24.08 -16.78 -0.32
CA LEU A 327 24.91 -16.96 0.87
C LEU A 327 25.54 -18.34 0.91
N ARG A 328 24.85 -19.38 0.42
CA ARG A 328 25.42 -20.74 0.28
C ARG A 328 26.68 -20.75 -0.61
N ILE A 329 26.70 -19.94 -1.68
CA ILE A 329 27.91 -19.77 -2.51
C ILE A 329 29.03 -19.10 -1.69
N SER A 330 28.71 -18.10 -0.85
CA SER A 330 29.70 -17.48 0.04
C SER A 330 30.25 -18.48 1.06
N LEU A 331 29.40 -19.31 1.66
CA LEU A 331 29.78 -20.37 2.57
C LEU A 331 30.70 -21.41 1.87
N ALA A 332 30.34 -21.86 0.66
CA ALA A 332 31.12 -22.79 -0.11
C ALA A 332 32.51 -22.22 -0.49
N ARG A 333 32.58 -20.94 -0.83
CA ARG A 333 33.82 -20.22 -1.11
C ARG A 333 34.73 -20.15 0.11
N GLU A 334 34.22 -19.76 1.25
CA GLU A 334 34.96 -19.66 2.51
C GLU A 334 35.53 -21.01 2.91
N HIS A 335 34.68 -22.05 2.89
CA HIS A 335 35.12 -23.42 3.15
C HIS A 335 36.26 -23.87 2.19
N ALA A 336 36.08 -23.61 0.90
CA ALA A 336 37.07 -24.02 -0.10
C ALA A 336 38.43 -23.29 0.05
N GLN A 337 38.43 -22.06 0.54
CA GLN A 337 39.66 -21.30 0.80
C GLN A 337 40.46 -21.86 1.99
N LEU A 338 39.76 -22.40 3.00
CA LEU A 338 40.40 -22.97 4.18
C LEU A 338 40.91 -24.40 3.96
N VAL A 339 40.15 -25.23 3.22
CA VAL A 339 40.55 -26.65 2.96
C VAL A 339 41.75 -26.75 2.04
N ASP A 340 41.89 -25.84 1.07
CA ASP A 340 42.99 -25.89 0.09
C ASP A 340 43.58 -24.49 -0.16
N PRO A 341 44.40 -23.98 0.78
CA PRO A 341 44.97 -22.64 0.68
C PRO A 341 45.92 -22.44 -0.51
N GLY A 342 46.42 -23.49 -1.11
CA GLY A 342 47.51 -23.43 -2.13
C GLY A 342 47.32 -24.28 -3.38
N GLY A 343 46.30 -25.15 -3.45
CA GLY A 343 46.30 -26.28 -4.37
C GLY A 343 45.40 -26.23 -5.57
N ARG A 344 44.51 -25.26 -5.71
CA ARG A 344 43.60 -25.23 -6.86
C ARG A 344 44.33 -24.90 -8.16
N PRO A 345 44.12 -25.68 -9.24
CA PRO A 345 44.60 -25.32 -10.56
C PRO A 345 44.18 -23.90 -10.90
N ALA A 346 45.07 -23.08 -11.44
CA ALA A 346 44.76 -21.69 -11.85
C ALA A 346 43.50 -21.65 -12.71
N ALA A 347 43.31 -22.61 -13.62
CA ALA A 347 42.15 -22.76 -14.47
C ALA A 347 40.81 -22.88 -13.70
N LEU A 348 40.78 -23.53 -12.52
CA LEU A 348 39.55 -23.65 -11.73
C LEU A 348 39.20 -22.32 -11.00
N ARG A 349 40.22 -21.57 -10.59
CA ARG A 349 40.04 -20.22 -10.05
C ARG A 349 39.54 -19.25 -11.10
N ASP A 350 40.10 -19.30 -12.29
CA ASP A 350 39.71 -18.47 -13.42
C ASP A 350 38.27 -18.78 -13.84
N TYR A 351 37.90 -20.05 -13.93
CA TYR A 351 36.53 -20.49 -14.19
C TYR A 351 35.54 -20.01 -13.10
N ALA A 352 35.90 -20.11 -11.83
CA ALA A 352 35.07 -19.64 -10.73
C ALA A 352 34.89 -18.10 -10.78
N LEU A 353 35.91 -17.36 -11.16
CA LEU A 353 35.86 -15.92 -11.34
C LEU A 353 34.94 -15.52 -12.52
N GLU A 354 35.03 -16.26 -13.64
CA GLU A 354 34.13 -16.06 -14.78
C GLU A 354 32.65 -16.31 -14.40
N LEU A 355 32.37 -17.39 -13.66
CA LEU A 355 31.02 -17.67 -13.15
C LEU A 355 30.52 -16.57 -12.23
N GLU A 356 31.35 -16.09 -11.32
CA GLU A 356 30.97 -14.98 -10.43
C GLU A 356 30.71 -13.69 -11.21
N THR A 357 31.49 -13.42 -12.25
CA THR A 357 31.32 -12.28 -13.15
C THR A 357 30.00 -12.37 -13.90
N GLU A 358 29.65 -13.55 -14.42
CA GLU A 358 28.38 -13.77 -15.11
C GLU A 358 27.17 -13.65 -14.16
N LEU A 359 27.26 -14.22 -12.95
CA LEU A 359 26.24 -14.06 -11.92
C LEU A 359 26.06 -12.58 -11.52
N TRP A 360 27.15 -11.81 -11.52
CA TRP A 360 27.09 -10.37 -11.27
C TRP A 360 26.40 -9.64 -12.42
N ALA A 361 26.73 -9.97 -13.67
CA ALA A 361 26.09 -9.38 -14.84
C ALA A 361 24.59 -9.66 -14.89
N MET A 362 24.17 -10.89 -14.57
CA MET A 362 22.76 -11.26 -14.45
C MET A 362 22.04 -10.43 -13.38
N ARG A 363 22.68 -10.17 -12.26
CA ARG A 363 22.15 -9.34 -11.19
C ARG A 363 22.01 -7.87 -11.62
N GLN A 364 23.01 -7.33 -12.33
CA GLN A 364 22.93 -5.98 -12.88
C GLN A 364 21.78 -5.84 -13.89
N ALA A 365 21.50 -6.90 -14.65
CA ALA A 365 20.33 -6.94 -15.53
C ALA A 365 19.00 -6.88 -14.75
N ARG A 366 18.92 -7.54 -13.58
CA ARG A 366 17.75 -7.42 -12.68
C ARG A 366 17.57 -6.00 -12.16
N LEU A 367 18.67 -5.35 -11.73
CA LEU A 367 18.63 -3.96 -11.28
C LEU A 367 18.13 -3.04 -12.41
N SER A 368 18.66 -3.19 -13.62
CA SER A 368 18.21 -2.43 -14.78
C SER A 368 16.73 -2.68 -15.10
N THR A 369 16.27 -3.91 -14.99
CA THR A 369 14.86 -4.29 -15.17
C THR A 369 13.98 -3.60 -14.12
N LEU A 370 14.39 -3.58 -12.86
CA LEU A 370 13.67 -2.90 -11.78
C LEU A 370 13.56 -1.40 -12.06
N VAL A 371 14.67 -0.75 -12.45
CA VAL A 371 14.69 0.69 -12.77
C VAL A 371 13.71 1.01 -13.91
N ILE A 372 13.72 0.21 -14.99
CA ILE A 372 12.81 0.39 -16.11
C ILE A 372 11.35 0.21 -15.67
N ARG A 373 11.04 -0.82 -14.90
CA ARG A 373 9.67 -1.07 -14.40
C ARG A 373 9.21 0.04 -13.45
N LEU A 374 10.08 0.50 -12.58
CA LEU A 374 9.81 1.60 -11.66
C LEU A 374 9.48 2.89 -12.43
N GLU A 375 10.28 3.23 -13.44
CA GLU A 375 10.04 4.42 -14.25
C GLU A 375 8.73 4.32 -15.05
N ASN A 376 8.46 3.17 -15.65
CA ASN A 376 7.18 2.93 -16.33
C ASN A 376 5.99 3.06 -15.37
N SER A 377 6.09 2.51 -14.15
CA SER A 377 5.03 2.65 -13.14
C SER A 377 4.84 4.11 -12.72
N ARG A 378 5.94 4.86 -12.53
CA ARG A 378 5.88 6.30 -12.23
C ARG A 378 5.19 7.09 -13.33
N LEU A 379 5.53 6.82 -14.59
CA LEU A 379 4.90 7.46 -15.75
C LEU A 379 3.40 7.14 -15.83
N THR A 380 3.03 5.90 -15.59
CA THR A 380 1.62 5.48 -15.53
C THR A 380 0.88 6.22 -14.41
N HIS A 381 1.44 6.27 -13.21
CA HIS A 381 0.83 7.00 -12.09
C HIS A 381 0.70 8.50 -12.36
N LYS A 382 1.72 9.12 -12.98
CA LYS A 382 1.66 10.55 -13.39
C LYS A 382 0.57 10.75 -14.45
N HIS A 383 0.49 9.88 -15.45
CA HIS A 383 -0.56 9.94 -16.47
C HIS A 383 -1.96 9.80 -15.85
N ASP A 384 -2.16 8.82 -14.97
CA ASP A 384 -3.42 8.60 -14.26
C ASP A 384 -3.78 9.80 -13.34
N ALA A 385 -2.78 10.41 -12.72
CA ALA A 385 -2.98 11.61 -11.91
C ALA A 385 -3.44 12.81 -12.76
N ILE A 386 -2.79 13.03 -13.91
CA ILE A 386 -3.18 14.07 -14.86
C ILE A 386 -4.57 13.82 -15.41
N THR A 387 -4.88 12.57 -15.78
CA THR A 387 -6.19 12.16 -16.28
C THR A 387 -7.28 12.38 -15.22
N ARG A 388 -7.02 11.97 -13.96
CA ARG A 388 -7.93 12.25 -12.84
C ARG A 388 -8.15 13.75 -12.63
N GLN A 389 -7.09 14.54 -12.65
CA GLN A 389 -7.16 16.00 -12.53
C GLN A 389 -7.98 16.63 -13.66
N ALA A 390 -7.90 16.07 -14.87
CA ALA A 390 -8.67 16.53 -16.03
C ALA A 390 -10.14 16.10 -16.01
N LEU A 391 -10.48 14.98 -15.34
CA LEU A 391 -11.78 14.33 -15.37
C LEU A 391 -12.55 14.35 -14.03
N GLN A 392 -11.93 14.81 -12.93
CA GLN A 392 -12.57 14.91 -11.62
C GLN A 392 -12.80 16.37 -11.22
N ASP A 393 -13.84 16.58 -10.43
CA ASP A 393 -14.09 17.86 -9.74
C ASP A 393 -13.19 17.96 -8.51
N PRO A 394 -12.37 19.00 -8.37
CA PRO A 394 -11.36 19.09 -7.30
C PRO A 394 -11.97 19.27 -5.90
N LEU A 395 -13.23 19.71 -5.79
CA LEU A 395 -13.91 19.91 -4.52
C LEU A 395 -14.52 18.61 -3.99
N THR A 396 -15.27 17.93 -4.84
CA THR A 396 -16.09 16.77 -4.45
C THR A 396 -15.42 15.41 -4.73
N GLY A 397 -14.39 15.38 -5.59
CA GLY A 397 -13.76 14.14 -6.05
C GLY A 397 -14.62 13.30 -6.99
N LEU A 398 -15.85 13.74 -7.30
CA LEU A 398 -16.69 13.13 -8.32
C LEU A 398 -16.15 13.42 -9.73
N SER A 399 -16.67 12.72 -10.73
CA SER A 399 -16.43 13.09 -12.12
C SER A 399 -16.86 14.52 -12.40
N ASN A 400 -16.09 15.23 -13.22
CA ASN A 400 -16.48 16.57 -13.65
C ASN A 400 -17.34 16.53 -14.91
N ARG A 401 -17.79 17.69 -15.38
CA ARG A 401 -18.62 17.82 -16.58
C ARG A 401 -17.99 17.18 -17.82
N ARG A 402 -16.66 17.32 -18.00
CA ARG A 402 -15.96 16.72 -19.14
C ARG A 402 -16.04 15.18 -19.12
N ALA A 403 -15.80 14.59 -17.95
CA ALA A 403 -15.93 13.15 -17.78
C ALA A 403 -17.38 12.66 -17.99
N LEU A 404 -18.37 13.48 -17.61
CA LEU A 404 -19.78 13.22 -17.87
C LEU A 404 -20.08 13.20 -19.38
N ASP A 405 -19.62 14.21 -20.11
CA ASP A 405 -19.86 14.31 -21.56
C ASP A 405 -19.28 13.08 -22.28
N ASP A 406 -18.02 12.71 -22.01
CA ASP A 406 -17.35 11.54 -22.56
C ASP A 406 -18.07 10.23 -22.19
N ARG A 407 -18.52 10.10 -20.93
CA ARG A 407 -19.19 8.88 -20.43
C ARG A 407 -20.59 8.72 -21.01
N LEU A 408 -21.34 9.80 -21.07
CA LEU A 408 -22.70 9.82 -21.64
C LEU A 408 -22.66 9.45 -23.13
N GLU A 409 -21.72 10.03 -23.89
CA GLU A 409 -21.54 9.71 -25.31
C GLU A 409 -21.18 8.23 -25.53
N THR A 410 -20.34 7.67 -24.67
CA THR A 410 -19.99 6.24 -24.69
C THR A 410 -21.21 5.36 -24.40
N MET A 411 -22.01 5.68 -23.38
CA MET A 411 -23.21 4.91 -23.00
C MET A 411 -24.34 5.02 -24.02
N LEU A 412 -24.42 6.12 -24.75
CA LEU A 412 -25.37 6.31 -25.85
C LEU A 412 -25.21 5.25 -26.96
N ASN A 413 -23.95 4.87 -27.18
CA ASN A 413 -23.59 3.93 -28.26
C ASN A 413 -23.40 2.47 -27.76
N ALA A 414 -23.56 2.20 -26.46
CA ALA A 414 -23.36 0.90 -25.85
C ALA A 414 -24.69 0.14 -25.67
N PRO A 415 -24.91 -1.00 -26.33
CA PRO A 415 -26.13 -1.82 -26.15
C PRO A 415 -26.33 -2.29 -24.70
N ASP A 416 -25.24 -2.62 -24.02
CA ASP A 416 -25.23 -3.14 -22.64
C ASP A 416 -25.61 -2.07 -21.60
N ALA A 417 -25.54 -0.79 -21.95
CA ALA A 417 -25.97 0.30 -21.08
C ALA A 417 -27.49 0.54 -21.11
N GLN A 418 -28.22 -0.12 -22.00
CA GLN A 418 -29.67 0.06 -22.15
C GLN A 418 -30.46 -0.93 -21.28
N PRO A 419 -31.62 -0.51 -20.69
CA PRO A 419 -32.15 0.84 -20.70
C PRO A 419 -31.28 1.81 -19.85
N LEU A 420 -31.09 3.05 -20.32
CA LEU A 420 -30.33 4.09 -19.62
C LEU A 420 -31.27 5.15 -19.09
N ALA A 421 -31.20 5.44 -17.80
CA ALA A 421 -31.84 6.60 -17.19
C ALA A 421 -30.80 7.68 -16.86
N VAL A 422 -31.19 8.95 -17.06
CA VAL A 422 -30.34 10.12 -16.81
C VAL A 422 -31.08 11.04 -15.84
N ALA A 423 -30.41 11.47 -14.78
CA ALA A 423 -30.99 12.37 -13.80
C ALA A 423 -30.13 13.61 -13.61
N LEU A 424 -30.78 14.76 -13.49
CA LEU A 424 -30.18 16.01 -13.03
C LEU A 424 -30.62 16.25 -11.59
N VAL A 425 -29.68 16.60 -10.72
CA VAL A 425 -29.84 16.79 -9.28
C VAL A 425 -29.39 18.20 -8.95
N ASP A 426 -30.17 18.91 -8.15
CA ASP A 426 -29.84 20.26 -7.66
C ASP A 426 -30.11 20.35 -6.15
N LEU A 427 -29.27 21.08 -5.43
CA LEU A 427 -29.36 21.26 -3.99
C LEU A 427 -30.33 22.40 -3.64
N ASP A 428 -31.47 22.04 -3.03
CA ASP A 428 -32.44 23.04 -2.55
C ASP A 428 -31.86 23.85 -1.39
N GLY A 429 -31.95 25.16 -1.47
CA GLY A 429 -31.53 26.06 -0.41
C GLY A 429 -30.02 26.30 -0.28
N PHE A 430 -29.17 25.71 -1.15
CA PHE A 430 -27.72 25.82 -1.06
C PHE A 430 -27.19 27.26 -1.11
N LYS A 431 -27.76 28.13 -1.95
CA LYS A 431 -27.43 29.55 -1.95
C LYS A 431 -27.61 30.18 -0.57
N GLY A 432 -28.69 29.80 0.15
CA GLY A 432 -28.94 30.28 1.50
C GLY A 432 -27.87 29.81 2.52
N VAL A 433 -27.25 28.68 2.32
CA VAL A 433 -26.11 28.23 3.15
C VAL A 433 -24.93 29.16 2.94
N ASN A 434 -24.51 29.40 1.69
CA ASN A 434 -23.42 30.31 1.37
C ASN A 434 -23.65 31.74 1.90
N ASP A 435 -24.89 32.24 1.80
CA ASP A 435 -25.25 33.61 2.22
C ASP A 435 -25.29 33.76 3.76
N ARG A 436 -25.68 32.71 4.51
CA ARG A 436 -25.80 32.72 5.98
C ARG A 436 -24.53 32.31 6.72
N CYS A 437 -23.77 31.40 6.15
CA CYS A 437 -22.60 30.81 6.79
C CYS A 437 -21.34 31.32 6.10
N SER A 438 -20.66 30.47 5.33
CA SER A 438 -19.49 30.84 4.53
C SER A 438 -19.36 29.91 3.31
N HIS A 439 -18.57 30.31 2.33
CA HIS A 439 -18.24 29.43 1.20
C HIS A 439 -17.53 28.14 1.62
N ALA A 440 -16.77 28.17 2.72
CA ALA A 440 -16.10 26.98 3.23
C ALA A 440 -17.12 25.94 3.76
N GLU A 441 -18.17 26.40 4.45
CA GLU A 441 -19.27 25.55 4.93
C GLU A 441 -20.11 25.02 3.76
N GLY A 442 -20.35 25.87 2.74
CA GLY A 442 -20.95 25.42 1.48
C GLY A 442 -20.14 24.35 0.77
N ASP A 443 -18.82 24.48 0.75
CA ASP A 443 -17.91 23.46 0.22
C ASP A 443 -18.01 22.13 0.99
N ASP A 444 -18.14 22.17 2.32
CA ASP A 444 -18.32 20.97 3.15
C ASP A 444 -19.67 20.29 2.89
N VAL A 445 -20.73 21.06 2.70
CA VAL A 445 -22.03 20.54 2.27
C VAL A 445 -21.95 19.83 0.93
N LEU A 446 -21.29 20.44 -0.06
CA LEU A 446 -21.10 19.83 -1.38
C LEU A 446 -20.32 18.52 -1.31
N ARG A 447 -19.27 18.44 -0.47
CA ARG A 447 -18.52 17.19 -0.23
C ARG A 447 -19.39 16.11 0.41
N THR A 448 -20.17 16.48 1.41
CA THR A 448 -21.06 15.55 2.13
C THR A 448 -22.14 15.00 1.20
N VAL A 449 -22.80 15.87 0.43
CA VAL A 449 -23.82 15.45 -0.54
C VAL A 449 -23.20 14.56 -1.62
N ALA A 450 -22.04 14.91 -2.15
CA ALA A 450 -21.31 14.11 -3.15
C ALA A 450 -20.98 12.69 -2.63
N MET A 451 -20.54 12.57 -1.37
CA MET A 451 -20.31 11.26 -0.74
C MET A 451 -21.62 10.48 -0.61
N THR A 452 -22.70 11.12 -0.14
CA THR A 452 -24.00 10.47 0.04
C THR A 452 -24.57 9.98 -1.30
N LEU A 453 -24.46 10.80 -2.37
CA LEU A 453 -24.84 10.40 -3.73
C LEU A 453 -24.08 9.14 -4.17
N ARG A 454 -22.76 9.10 -3.98
CA ARG A 454 -21.92 7.96 -4.37
C ARG A 454 -22.24 6.70 -3.55
N ASP A 455 -22.47 6.84 -2.25
CA ASP A 455 -22.64 5.71 -1.33
C ASP A 455 -24.04 5.08 -1.40
N THR A 456 -25.05 5.82 -1.86
CA THR A 456 -26.43 5.34 -2.01
C THR A 456 -26.71 4.67 -3.37
N LEU A 457 -25.86 4.93 -4.36
CA LEU A 457 -25.97 4.42 -5.72
C LEU A 457 -25.10 3.17 -5.93
N ARG A 458 -25.34 2.43 -7.00
CA ARG A 458 -24.61 1.20 -7.33
C ARG A 458 -23.23 1.53 -7.89
N VAL A 459 -22.33 0.55 -7.85
CA VAL A 459 -20.97 0.68 -8.41
C VAL A 459 -20.96 1.02 -9.90
N ASP A 460 -21.97 0.53 -10.66
CA ASP A 460 -22.11 0.76 -12.09
C ASP A 460 -22.78 2.10 -12.41
N ASP A 461 -23.43 2.74 -11.44
CA ASP A 461 -24.02 4.06 -11.61
C ASP A 461 -22.91 5.11 -11.65
N PHE A 462 -23.07 6.11 -12.51
CA PHE A 462 -22.06 7.15 -12.69
C PHE A 462 -22.59 8.49 -12.16
N VAL A 463 -21.79 9.13 -11.29
CA VAL A 463 -22.14 10.42 -10.69
C VAL A 463 -21.09 11.45 -11.07
N ALA A 464 -21.54 12.62 -11.53
CA ALA A 464 -20.70 13.74 -11.86
C ALA A 464 -21.24 15.05 -11.26
N ARG A 465 -20.32 15.96 -10.92
CA ARG A 465 -20.67 17.34 -10.63
C ARG A 465 -20.74 18.12 -11.93
N TYR A 466 -21.91 18.63 -12.26
CA TYR A 466 -22.16 19.34 -13.52
C TYR A 466 -21.71 20.79 -13.45
N GLY A 467 -21.92 21.45 -12.31
CA GLY A 467 -21.47 22.82 -12.01
C GLY A 467 -22.16 23.38 -10.79
N GLY A 468 -21.50 24.24 -10.02
CA GLY A 468 -22.09 24.86 -8.82
C GLY A 468 -22.63 23.84 -7.82
N ASP A 469 -23.92 23.81 -7.64
CA ASP A 469 -24.72 22.91 -6.81
C ASP A 469 -25.48 21.82 -7.60
N GLU A 470 -25.16 21.64 -8.88
CA GLU A 470 -25.80 20.68 -9.76
C GLU A 470 -24.94 19.41 -9.95
N PHE A 471 -25.60 18.24 -9.90
CA PHE A 471 -25.01 16.93 -10.17
C PHE A 471 -25.81 16.19 -11.24
N VAL A 472 -25.14 15.31 -11.97
CA VAL A 472 -25.78 14.40 -12.94
C VAL A 472 -25.49 12.96 -12.56
N VAL A 473 -26.53 12.13 -12.63
CA VAL A 473 -26.44 10.69 -12.39
C VAL A 473 -26.86 9.94 -13.64
N LEU A 474 -26.00 8.99 -14.09
CA LEU A 474 -26.32 8.06 -15.16
C LEU A 474 -26.54 6.68 -14.55
N LEU A 475 -27.65 6.04 -14.86
CA LEU A 475 -28.05 4.74 -14.33
C LEU A 475 -28.21 3.73 -15.49
N PRO A 476 -27.11 3.06 -15.88
CA PRO A 476 -27.15 2.06 -16.93
C PRO A 476 -27.91 0.80 -16.49
N GLY A 477 -28.65 0.19 -17.40
CA GLY A 477 -29.48 -0.99 -17.12
C GLY A 477 -30.72 -0.70 -16.28
N ALA A 478 -31.01 0.58 -15.94
CA ALA A 478 -32.13 0.93 -15.10
C ALA A 478 -33.33 1.42 -15.93
N THR A 479 -34.51 0.82 -15.70
CA THR A 479 -35.78 1.37 -16.15
C THR A 479 -36.09 2.66 -15.42
N LEU A 480 -36.95 3.53 -15.98
CA LEU A 480 -37.32 4.80 -15.36
C LEU A 480 -37.82 4.61 -13.92
N GLY A 481 -38.68 3.62 -13.66
CA GLY A 481 -39.20 3.36 -12.32
C GLY A 481 -38.11 2.83 -11.34
N ALA A 482 -37.16 2.04 -11.83
CA ALA A 482 -36.04 1.59 -11.00
C ALA A 482 -35.08 2.75 -10.67
N ALA A 483 -34.84 3.64 -11.62
CA ALA A 483 -34.05 4.85 -11.44
C ALA A 483 -34.71 5.82 -10.46
N GLU A 484 -36.03 6.07 -10.61
CA GLU A 484 -36.81 6.89 -9.69
C GLU A 484 -36.71 6.36 -8.24
N ALA A 485 -36.91 5.04 -8.05
CA ALA A 485 -36.79 4.42 -6.72
C ALA A 485 -35.39 4.51 -6.12
N ALA A 486 -34.34 4.42 -6.94
CA ALA A 486 -32.95 4.58 -6.48
C ALA A 486 -32.69 6.03 -6.04
N LEU A 487 -33.10 6.99 -6.84
CA LEU A 487 -32.91 8.41 -6.57
C LEU A 487 -33.79 8.91 -5.39
N GLN A 488 -34.95 8.30 -5.19
CA GLN A 488 -35.78 8.58 -4.01
C GLN A 488 -35.06 8.20 -2.71
N ARG A 489 -34.41 7.02 -2.67
CA ARG A 489 -33.56 6.63 -1.52
C ARG A 489 -32.43 7.61 -1.29
N THR A 490 -31.83 8.11 -2.36
CA THR A 490 -30.75 9.11 -2.28
C THR A 490 -31.26 10.44 -1.71
N THR A 491 -32.45 10.89 -2.14
CA THR A 491 -33.11 12.08 -1.58
C THR A 491 -33.39 11.92 -0.08
N GLU A 492 -33.93 10.79 0.33
CA GLU A 492 -34.18 10.43 1.74
C GLU A 492 -32.90 10.38 2.57
N ALA A 493 -31.82 9.83 2.00
CA ALA A 493 -30.51 9.76 2.67
C ALA A 493 -29.91 11.15 2.91
N VAL A 494 -30.03 12.08 1.95
CA VAL A 494 -29.55 13.46 2.13
C VAL A 494 -30.45 14.22 3.13
N ASP A 495 -31.78 14.06 3.07
CA ASP A 495 -32.73 14.69 4.01
C ASP A 495 -32.50 14.22 5.46
N SER A 496 -32.02 12.98 5.65
CA SER A 496 -31.72 12.40 6.96
C SER A 496 -30.36 12.80 7.54
N LEU A 497 -29.54 13.53 6.80
CA LEU A 497 -28.24 14.00 7.31
C LEU A 497 -28.42 14.97 8.50
N PRO A 498 -27.52 14.90 9.51
CA PRO A 498 -27.57 15.86 10.63
C PRO A 498 -27.50 17.30 10.16
N SER A 499 -28.29 18.17 10.77
CA SER A 499 -28.40 19.61 10.40
C SER A 499 -27.06 20.35 10.56
N GLU A 500 -26.17 19.86 11.43
CA GLU A 500 -24.83 20.42 11.64
C GLU A 500 -23.90 20.18 10.43
N VAL A 501 -24.24 19.21 9.57
CA VAL A 501 -23.44 18.82 8.41
C VAL A 501 -24.11 19.22 7.10
N SER A 502 -25.43 19.06 7.00
CA SER A 502 -26.23 19.37 5.81
C SER A 502 -26.73 20.81 5.75
N TYR A 503 -26.79 21.52 6.88
CA TYR A 503 -27.45 22.84 7.03
C TYR A 503 -28.88 22.85 6.50
N GLY A 504 -29.51 21.68 6.45
CA GLY A 504 -30.89 21.51 6.01
C GLY A 504 -31.10 21.59 4.50
N VAL A 505 -30.06 21.41 3.69
CA VAL A 505 -30.23 21.26 2.23
C VAL A 505 -30.92 19.95 1.90
N THR A 506 -31.76 19.98 0.86
CA THR A 506 -32.44 18.80 0.30
C THR A 506 -32.14 18.70 -1.20
N LEU A 507 -32.67 17.68 -1.87
CA LEU A 507 -32.43 17.47 -3.29
C LEU A 507 -33.71 17.59 -4.12
N SER A 508 -33.66 18.36 -5.20
CA SER A 508 -34.61 18.31 -6.30
C SER A 508 -34.03 17.56 -7.48
N ILE A 509 -34.67 16.46 -7.86
CA ILE A 509 -34.13 15.55 -8.89
C ILE A 509 -35.13 15.41 -10.04
N GLY A 510 -34.63 15.60 -11.28
CA GLY A 510 -35.37 15.27 -12.49
C GLY A 510 -34.78 14.05 -13.18
N VAL A 511 -35.54 12.99 -13.37
CA VAL A 511 -35.09 11.76 -14.00
C VAL A 511 -35.89 11.43 -15.26
N VAL A 512 -35.18 11.00 -16.32
CA VAL A 512 -35.77 10.64 -17.59
C VAL A 512 -35.11 9.34 -18.14
N ALA A 513 -35.93 8.50 -18.77
CA ALA A 513 -35.38 7.41 -19.57
C ALA A 513 -34.87 7.96 -20.91
N MET A 514 -33.73 7.48 -21.33
CA MET A 514 -33.17 7.79 -22.64
C MET A 514 -34.03 7.24 -23.75
N ARG A 515 -34.14 7.97 -24.87
CA ARG A 515 -34.89 7.57 -26.08
C ARG A 515 -33.95 7.16 -27.20
N PRO A 516 -34.37 6.28 -28.10
CA PRO A 516 -33.58 5.95 -29.29
C PRO A 516 -33.21 7.22 -30.08
N GLN A 517 -31.99 7.31 -30.54
CA GLN A 517 -31.46 8.41 -31.36
C GLN A 517 -31.45 9.80 -30.67
N GLU A 518 -31.60 9.86 -29.34
CA GLU A 518 -31.52 11.10 -28.57
C GLU A 518 -30.07 11.47 -28.32
N SER A 519 -29.73 12.75 -28.47
CA SER A 519 -28.40 13.26 -28.13
C SER A 519 -28.23 13.53 -26.64
N ALA A 520 -26.99 13.61 -26.16
CA ALA A 520 -26.67 13.96 -24.78
C ALA A 520 -27.32 15.30 -24.35
N ALA A 521 -27.28 16.31 -25.21
CA ALA A 521 -27.89 17.61 -24.93
C ALA A 521 -29.43 17.53 -24.80
N GLN A 522 -30.08 16.70 -25.60
CA GLN A 522 -31.54 16.53 -25.54
C GLN A 522 -31.99 15.79 -24.29
N VAL A 523 -31.30 14.73 -23.88
CA VAL A 523 -31.65 13.99 -22.67
C VAL A 523 -31.42 14.84 -21.42
N LEU A 524 -30.31 15.60 -21.35
CA LEU A 524 -30.05 16.53 -20.23
C LEU A 524 -31.08 17.64 -20.16
N ALA A 525 -31.49 18.23 -21.27
CA ALA A 525 -32.53 19.24 -21.29
C ALA A 525 -33.90 18.72 -20.78
N ARG A 526 -34.23 17.44 -21.05
CA ARG A 526 -35.44 16.83 -20.48
C ARG A 526 -35.31 16.54 -18.99
N ALA A 527 -34.12 16.12 -18.54
CA ALA A 527 -33.85 15.93 -17.12
C ALA A 527 -33.95 17.26 -16.36
N ASP A 528 -33.44 18.37 -16.93
CA ASP A 528 -33.55 19.72 -16.40
C ASP A 528 -35.01 20.15 -16.27
N ALA A 529 -35.84 19.99 -17.31
CA ALA A 529 -37.27 20.28 -17.26
C ALA A 529 -37.98 19.46 -16.16
N ALA A 530 -37.62 18.21 -15.96
CA ALA A 530 -38.16 17.38 -14.89
C ALA A 530 -37.69 17.86 -13.50
N MET A 531 -36.44 18.22 -13.33
CA MET A 531 -35.87 18.76 -12.09
C MET A 531 -36.58 20.10 -11.71
N TYR A 532 -36.80 20.96 -12.70
CA TYR A 532 -37.56 22.21 -12.47
C TYR A 532 -38.97 21.94 -11.98
N GLN A 533 -39.65 20.86 -12.45
CA GLN A 533 -40.95 20.45 -11.90
C GLN A 533 -40.85 19.98 -10.44
N ALA A 534 -39.78 19.26 -10.07
CA ALA A 534 -39.50 18.89 -8.67
C ALA A 534 -39.39 20.13 -7.78
N LYS A 535 -38.63 21.16 -8.20
CA LYS A 535 -38.49 22.45 -7.49
C LYS A 535 -39.81 23.18 -7.34
N ARG A 536 -40.59 23.30 -8.42
CA ARG A 536 -41.92 23.95 -8.38
C ARG A 536 -42.93 23.20 -7.49
N GLY A 537 -42.75 21.88 -7.37
CA GLY A 537 -43.56 21.05 -6.48
C GLY A 537 -43.26 21.22 -4.98
N GLY A 538 -42.28 22.04 -4.62
CA GLY A 538 -41.90 22.31 -3.22
C GLY A 538 -40.51 21.79 -2.85
N GLY A 539 -39.72 21.25 -3.78
CA GLY A 539 -38.38 20.66 -3.54
C GLY A 539 -38.42 19.29 -2.84
N ASN A 540 -37.25 18.81 -2.42
CA ASN A 540 -37.04 17.54 -1.69
C ASN A 540 -37.77 16.34 -2.32
N ARG A 541 -37.64 16.16 -3.63
CA ARG A 541 -38.34 15.10 -4.37
C ARG A 541 -37.70 14.75 -5.68
N VAL A 542 -38.06 13.56 -6.18
CA VAL A 542 -37.79 13.11 -7.54
C VAL A 542 -39.02 13.38 -8.44
N SER A 543 -38.76 13.91 -9.63
CA SER A 543 -39.78 14.04 -10.70
C SER A 543 -39.36 13.19 -11.89
N ALA A 544 -40.12 12.14 -12.19
CA ALA A 544 -39.90 11.29 -13.33
C ALA A 544 -40.76 11.75 -14.52
N PHE A 545 -40.12 12.01 -15.67
CA PHE A 545 -40.86 12.44 -16.87
C PHE A 545 -40.92 11.33 -17.92
N SER A 546 -42.07 10.71 -18.05
CA SER A 546 -42.37 9.65 -19.08
C SER A 546 -42.94 10.20 -20.40
N GLY A 547 -42.92 11.48 -20.59
CA GLY A 547 -43.44 12.36 -21.61
C GLY A 547 -43.89 11.84 -22.95
N VAL A 548 -45.19 11.88 -23.20
CA VAL A 548 -45.73 12.23 -24.50
C VAL A 548 -45.88 13.75 -24.50
N THR A 549 -45.24 14.42 -25.43
CA THR A 549 -45.19 15.88 -25.56
C THR A 549 -46.59 16.46 -25.83
N ALA A 550 -47.14 17.27 -24.94
CA ALA A 550 -48.00 18.35 -25.36
C ALA A 550 -47.11 19.47 -25.89
N ALA A 551 -47.30 19.87 -27.14
CA ALA A 551 -46.63 21.00 -27.73
C ALA A 551 -46.82 22.27 -26.88
N PRO A 552 -45.80 23.14 -26.80
CA PRO A 552 -45.99 24.42 -26.09
C PRO A 552 -47.11 25.21 -26.73
N PRO A 553 -47.94 25.91 -25.93
CA PRO A 553 -49.00 26.77 -26.48
C PRO A 553 -48.34 27.85 -27.35
N SER A 554 -48.78 27.91 -28.58
CA SER A 554 -48.41 28.95 -29.53
C SER A 554 -48.84 30.31 -28.93
N ASN A 555 -47.93 31.18 -28.60
CA ASN A 555 -48.21 32.58 -28.32
C ASN A 555 -48.72 33.24 -29.58
N PRO A 556 -49.79 34.07 -29.48
CA PRO A 556 -50.22 34.90 -30.60
C PRO A 556 -49.18 36.01 -30.85
N PRO A 557 -49.07 36.50 -32.09
CA PRO A 557 -48.12 37.50 -32.48
C PRO A 557 -48.42 38.85 -31.80
N ALA A 558 -47.42 39.42 -31.10
CA ALA A 558 -47.47 40.82 -30.66
C ALA A 558 -47.08 41.71 -31.84
N GLU A 559 -48.02 42.51 -32.28
CA GLU A 559 -47.79 43.65 -33.20
C GLU A 559 -47.14 44.83 -32.49
N GLY A 560 -46.19 45.46 -33.22
CA GLY A 560 -45.80 46.87 -33.10
C GLY A 560 -44.34 47.13 -32.67
N PRO A 561 -43.83 48.32 -32.96
CA PRO A 561 -43.27 48.67 -34.27
C PRO A 561 -41.73 48.75 -34.22
N ALA A 562 -41.18 48.75 -35.43
CA ALA A 562 -39.73 48.88 -35.71
C ALA A 562 -39.13 50.15 -35.13
N ASP A 563 -37.95 50.00 -34.48
CA ASP A 563 -36.96 51.08 -34.43
C ASP A 563 -35.60 50.54 -34.85
N HIS A 564 -35.09 51.07 -35.96
CA HIS A 564 -33.80 50.76 -36.51
C HIS A 564 -32.76 51.66 -35.84
N SER A 565 -31.91 51.12 -34.97
CA SER A 565 -30.61 51.73 -34.70
C SER A 565 -29.52 50.69 -34.90
N VAL A 566 -28.82 50.90 -36.01
CA VAL A 566 -27.58 50.18 -36.37
C VAL A 566 -26.49 50.56 -35.37
N TRP A 567 -26.02 49.59 -34.60
CA TRP A 567 -24.80 49.74 -33.82
C TRP A 567 -23.62 49.25 -34.63
N ILE A 568 -22.64 50.14 -34.87
CA ILE A 568 -21.34 49.82 -35.54
C ILE A 568 -20.28 49.80 -34.44
N PRO A 569 -19.48 48.73 -34.27
CA PRO A 569 -18.39 48.75 -33.31
C PRO A 569 -17.19 49.51 -33.88
N PRO A 570 -16.46 50.27 -33.05
CA PRO A 570 -15.19 50.89 -33.43
C PRO A 570 -14.07 49.83 -33.30
N ASP A 571 -13.10 49.97 -34.21
CA ASP A 571 -11.79 49.37 -34.32
C ASP A 571 -11.63 48.21 -35.34
N ALA A 572 -11.53 48.67 -36.60
CA ALA A 572 -10.69 48.07 -37.60
C ALA A 572 -9.75 49.20 -38.12
N LEU A 573 -8.56 49.26 -37.52
CA LEU A 573 -7.33 49.77 -38.13
C LEU A 573 -6.16 49.03 -37.51
#